data_883d41b3e2c6210e1a92739333e86fcb
#
_entry.id   883d41b3e2c6210e1a92739333e86fcb
#
_cell.length_a   1.000
_cell.length_b   1.000
_cell.length_c   1.000
_cell.angle_alpha   90.00
_cell.angle_beta   90.00
_cell.angle_gamma   90.00
#
_symmetry.space_group_name_H-M   'P 1'
#
loop_
_entity.id
_entity.type
_entity.pdbx_description
1 polymer ?
#
loop_
_entity_poly.entity_id
_entity_poly.type
_entity_poly.pdbx_seq_one_letter_code
_entity_poly.pdbx_strand_id
1 'polypeptide(L)'
;MTDNLDKEEIIFQSRFSREEIREFFEKDTKFYHTMNINGIKTENTRTSSEYQKWISQVIPNDLTGKKILDVGCADGFYSFLCEKRNANRILAIDQEGFDKHKTIAESGTKVNMNYFELFKKLLDSKVEYRKLDVYDIDLLKETFDFILFFGVYYHIENLISVLKKIHSVVNDSVFLSGHILESENPIMYYYDESDPTKHGSAGEFAPIVASPQCLINIAKSICGFKDAKLIDTISMPYERAYPHFFSDTKIGKIGLFEFSK
;
A
#
# COMPACT_ATOMS: atom_id res chain seq x y z
N MET A 1 -17.40 -15.74 -11.49
CA MET A 1 -18.25 -15.62 -10.25
C MET A 1 -17.74 -14.41 -9.48
N THR A 2 -18.11 -13.21 -9.91
CA THR A 2 -17.62 -11.93 -9.36
C THR A 2 -18.77 -10.95 -9.08
N ASP A 3 -19.93 -11.46 -8.67
CA ASP A 3 -21.16 -10.65 -8.61
C ASP A 3 -21.64 -10.26 -7.20
N ASN A 4 -20.77 -10.34 -6.17
CA ASN A 4 -21.12 -9.82 -4.84
C ASN A 4 -19.88 -9.29 -4.10
N LEU A 5 -19.13 -8.39 -4.71
CA LEU A 5 -18.31 -7.47 -3.93
C LEU A 5 -19.31 -6.57 -3.19
N ASP A 6 -19.38 -6.70 -1.88
CA ASP A 6 -20.21 -5.86 -1.03
C ASP A 6 -20.10 -4.40 -1.51
N LYS A 7 -21.24 -3.87 -2.00
CA LYS A 7 -21.31 -2.53 -2.61
C LYS A 7 -21.15 -1.41 -1.56
N GLU A 8 -20.95 -1.78 -0.31
CA GLU A 8 -20.82 -0.79 0.76
C GLU A 8 -19.48 -0.06 0.71
N GLU A 9 -19.58 1.23 0.77
CA GLU A 9 -18.44 2.12 0.85
C GLU A 9 -17.78 2.03 2.22
N ILE A 10 -16.42 2.06 2.25
CA ILE A 10 -15.68 2.09 3.51
C ILE A 10 -15.79 3.49 4.10
N ILE A 11 -16.60 3.63 5.16
CA ILE A 11 -16.82 4.89 5.88
C ILE A 11 -16.20 4.75 7.28
N PHE A 12 -15.33 5.68 7.62
CA PHE A 12 -14.80 5.81 8.96
C PHE A 12 -15.67 6.75 9.79
N GLN A 13 -15.76 6.48 11.09
CA GLN A 13 -16.51 7.32 12.02
C GLN A 13 -15.55 8.27 12.75
N SER A 14 -16.01 9.49 12.97
CA SER A 14 -15.28 10.52 13.69
C SER A 14 -16.21 11.25 14.65
N ARG A 15 -15.68 11.71 15.79
CA ARG A 15 -16.38 12.61 16.72
C ARG A 15 -16.50 14.05 16.24
N PHE A 16 -15.68 14.42 15.25
CA PHE A 16 -15.73 15.76 14.65
C PHE A 16 -16.98 15.92 13.78
N SER A 17 -17.53 17.12 13.78
CA SER A 17 -18.64 17.46 12.88
C SER A 17 -18.23 17.40 11.40
N ARG A 18 -19.20 17.30 10.52
CA ARG A 18 -18.94 17.28 9.06
C ARG A 18 -18.30 18.59 8.58
N GLU A 19 -18.60 19.70 9.21
CA GLU A 19 -18.03 21.02 8.93
C GLU A 19 -16.53 21.04 9.32
N GLU A 20 -16.20 20.61 10.52
CA GLU A 20 -14.80 20.50 10.96
C GLU A 20 -13.99 19.58 10.05
N ILE A 21 -14.54 18.42 9.63
CA ILE A 21 -13.86 17.50 8.72
C ILE A 21 -13.61 18.18 7.36
N ARG A 22 -14.59 18.92 6.81
CA ARG A 22 -14.37 19.69 5.57
C ARG A 22 -13.25 20.72 5.72
N GLU A 23 -13.23 21.47 6.80
CA GLU A 23 -12.17 22.45 7.05
C GLU A 23 -10.77 21.81 7.11
N PHE A 24 -10.66 20.58 7.62
CA PHE A 24 -9.40 19.83 7.59
C PHE A 24 -9.00 19.45 6.16
N PHE A 25 -9.96 19.01 5.34
CA PHE A 25 -9.67 18.58 3.97
C PHE A 25 -9.43 19.75 3.00
N GLU A 26 -10.07 20.89 3.21
CA GLU A 26 -9.87 22.09 2.39
C GLU A 26 -8.48 22.73 2.56
N LYS A 27 -7.83 22.50 3.69
CA LYS A 27 -6.47 23.01 3.98
C LYS A 27 -5.39 22.28 3.20
N ASP A 28 -5.71 21.11 2.65
CA ASP A 28 -4.76 20.30 1.90
C ASP A 28 -5.43 19.61 0.70
N THR A 29 -4.72 19.55 -0.40
CA THR A 29 -5.31 19.17 -1.68
C THR A 29 -4.73 17.88 -2.27
N LYS A 30 -3.85 17.16 -1.56
CA LYS A 30 -3.15 16.00 -2.14
C LYS A 30 -2.97 14.86 -1.14
N PHE A 31 -4.05 14.17 -0.84
CA PHE A 31 -3.99 12.94 -0.05
C PHE A 31 -3.56 11.75 -0.92
N TYR A 32 -3.00 10.72 -0.30
CA TYR A 32 -2.65 9.49 -1.02
C TYR A 32 -3.90 8.63 -1.23
N HIS A 33 -4.64 8.36 -0.16
CA HIS A 33 -5.85 7.55 -0.21
C HIS A 33 -7.13 8.40 -0.18
N THR A 34 -8.19 7.87 -0.79
CA THR A 34 -9.54 8.41 -0.62
C THR A 34 -10.06 8.00 0.76
N MET A 35 -10.09 8.96 1.68
CA MET A 35 -10.69 8.77 3.01
C MET A 35 -12.12 9.27 3.00
N ASN A 36 -13.06 8.43 3.47
CA ASN A 36 -14.44 8.83 3.71
C ASN A 36 -14.70 8.85 5.21
N ILE A 37 -14.80 10.03 5.80
CA ILE A 37 -15.02 10.22 7.25
C ILE A 37 -16.37 10.90 7.44
N ASN A 38 -17.31 10.24 8.13
CA ASN A 38 -18.68 10.71 8.34
C ASN A 38 -19.38 11.12 7.03
N GLY A 39 -19.05 10.48 5.89
CA GLY A 39 -19.59 10.81 4.57
C GLY A 39 -18.94 12.02 3.90
N ILE A 40 -17.85 12.55 4.43
CA ILE A 40 -17.02 13.57 3.77
C ILE A 40 -15.77 12.86 3.22
N LYS A 41 -15.50 13.06 1.93
CA LYS A 41 -14.38 12.42 1.22
C LYS A 41 -13.24 13.40 0.98
N THR A 42 -12.02 12.88 1.06
CA THR A 42 -10.86 13.57 0.49
C THR A 42 -10.97 13.59 -1.03
N GLU A 43 -10.57 14.70 -1.64
CA GLU A 43 -10.56 14.89 -3.10
C GLU A 43 -9.14 14.85 -3.65
N ASN A 44 -9.01 14.72 -4.97
CA ASN A 44 -7.72 14.73 -5.68
C ASN A 44 -6.69 13.73 -5.14
N THR A 45 -7.15 12.55 -4.78
CA THR A 45 -6.33 11.50 -4.20
C THR A 45 -5.56 10.71 -5.26
N ARG A 46 -4.43 10.10 -4.87
CA ARG A 46 -3.64 9.24 -5.76
C ARG A 46 -4.32 7.91 -6.06
N THR A 47 -5.06 7.37 -5.10
CA THR A 47 -5.76 6.09 -5.23
C THR A 47 -7.27 6.28 -5.18
N SER A 48 -8.00 5.60 -6.06
CA SER A 48 -9.46 5.66 -6.06
C SER A 48 -10.07 4.76 -4.98
N SER A 49 -11.31 5.07 -4.59
CA SER A 49 -12.08 4.24 -3.65
C SER A 49 -12.26 2.80 -4.18
N GLU A 50 -12.43 2.63 -5.49
CA GLU A 50 -12.60 1.33 -6.13
C GLU A 50 -11.31 0.49 -6.01
N TYR A 51 -10.16 1.11 -6.24
CA TYR A 51 -8.86 0.45 -6.07
C TYR A 51 -8.62 0.04 -4.62
N GLN A 52 -8.88 0.95 -3.68
CA GLN A 52 -8.74 0.66 -2.25
C GLN A 52 -9.69 -0.47 -1.81
N LYS A 53 -10.92 -0.46 -2.29
CA LYS A 53 -11.90 -1.51 -2.03
C LYS A 53 -11.42 -2.86 -2.59
N TRP A 54 -10.91 -2.85 -3.81
CA TRP A 54 -10.36 -4.06 -4.44
C TRP A 54 -9.19 -4.64 -3.63
N ILE A 55 -8.25 -3.84 -3.13
CA ILE A 55 -7.19 -4.32 -2.24
C ILE A 55 -7.77 -4.83 -0.91
N SER A 56 -8.74 -4.12 -0.34
CA SER A 56 -9.32 -4.42 0.98
C SER A 56 -10.01 -5.79 1.06
N GLN A 57 -10.31 -6.43 -0.07
CA GLN A 57 -10.95 -7.74 -0.13
C GLN A 57 -10.09 -8.89 0.47
N VAL A 58 -8.75 -8.73 0.48
CA VAL A 58 -7.86 -9.75 1.06
C VAL A 58 -7.67 -9.61 2.56
N ILE A 59 -8.02 -8.46 3.11
CA ILE A 59 -7.94 -8.24 4.55
C ILE A 59 -9.18 -8.90 5.18
N PRO A 60 -9.04 -9.83 6.15
CA PRO A 60 -10.18 -10.46 6.81
C PRO A 60 -11.13 -9.42 7.43
N ASN A 61 -12.44 -9.65 7.34
CA ASN A 61 -13.46 -8.74 7.87
C ASN A 61 -13.48 -8.64 9.40
N ASP A 62 -13.00 -9.69 10.09
CA ASP A 62 -12.79 -9.68 11.53
C ASP A 62 -11.32 -10.03 11.83
N LEU A 63 -10.65 -9.12 12.50
CA LEU A 63 -9.25 -9.22 12.91
C LEU A 63 -9.10 -9.31 14.43
N THR A 64 -10.18 -9.71 15.14
CA THR A 64 -10.15 -9.87 16.60
C THR A 64 -8.99 -10.78 17.03
N GLY A 65 -8.18 -10.29 17.95
CA GLY A 65 -6.99 -10.97 18.46
C GLY A 65 -5.76 -10.92 17.56
N LYS A 66 -5.86 -10.39 16.35
CA LYS A 66 -4.76 -10.35 15.37
C LYS A 66 -3.87 -9.13 15.55
N LYS A 67 -2.58 -9.34 15.25
CA LYS A 67 -1.55 -8.29 15.18
C LYS A 67 -1.22 -8.02 13.71
N ILE A 68 -1.24 -6.77 13.31
CA ILE A 68 -1.05 -6.33 11.93
C ILE A 68 0.18 -5.43 11.83
N LEU A 69 1.01 -5.66 10.82
CA LEU A 69 2.04 -4.72 10.39
C LEU A 69 1.63 -4.16 9.01
N ASP A 70 1.53 -2.84 8.92
CA ASP A 70 1.27 -2.13 7.65
C ASP A 70 2.57 -1.46 7.20
N VAL A 71 3.16 -1.98 6.11
CA VAL A 71 4.47 -1.57 5.59
C VAL A 71 4.28 -0.64 4.41
N GLY A 72 4.80 0.59 4.53
CA GLY A 72 4.56 1.66 3.56
C GLY A 72 3.14 2.20 3.68
N CYS A 73 2.73 2.50 4.92
CA CYS A 73 1.35 2.81 5.27
C CYS A 73 0.82 4.13 4.68
N ALA A 74 1.68 4.99 4.17
CA ALA A 74 1.35 6.32 3.66
C ALA A 74 0.50 7.12 4.67
N ASP A 75 -0.72 7.52 4.29
CA ASP A 75 -1.66 8.24 5.16
C ASP A 75 -2.54 7.32 6.03
N GLY A 76 -2.32 6.00 6.02
CA GLY A 76 -2.82 5.04 6.99
C GLY A 76 -4.16 4.39 6.68
N PHE A 77 -4.73 4.52 5.48
CA PHE A 77 -6.04 3.97 5.13
C PHE A 77 -6.21 2.50 5.55
N TYR A 78 -5.27 1.62 5.18
CA TYR A 78 -5.37 0.19 5.48
C TYR A 78 -5.13 -0.11 6.97
N SER A 79 -4.27 0.65 7.63
CA SER A 79 -4.10 0.57 9.08
C SER A 79 -5.41 0.88 9.82
N PHE A 80 -6.08 1.98 9.48
CA PHE A 80 -7.37 2.35 10.09
C PHE A 80 -8.49 1.39 9.72
N LEU A 81 -8.45 0.79 8.53
CA LEU A 81 -9.38 -0.28 8.15
C LEU A 81 -9.19 -1.52 9.02
N CYS A 82 -7.95 -1.91 9.32
CA CYS A 82 -7.67 -3.02 10.23
C CYS A 82 -8.17 -2.73 11.66
N GLU A 83 -8.02 -1.48 12.14
CA GLU A 83 -8.59 -1.07 13.42
C GLU A 83 -10.13 -1.16 13.42
N LYS A 84 -10.78 -0.67 12.35
CA LYS A 84 -12.23 -0.79 12.15
C LYS A 84 -12.70 -2.25 12.11
N ARG A 85 -11.83 -3.19 11.70
CA ARG A 85 -12.06 -4.64 11.69
C ARG A 85 -11.61 -5.34 12.97
N ASN A 86 -11.45 -4.59 14.06
CA ASN A 86 -11.14 -5.06 15.41
C ASN A 86 -9.75 -5.70 15.59
N ALA A 87 -8.74 -5.32 14.80
CA ALA A 87 -7.39 -5.80 15.05
C ALA A 87 -6.92 -5.41 16.45
N ASN A 88 -6.27 -6.36 17.14
CA ASN A 88 -5.84 -6.17 18.52
C ASN A 88 -4.64 -5.20 18.64
N ARG A 89 -3.75 -5.24 17.66
CA ARG A 89 -2.59 -4.37 17.56
C ARG A 89 -2.30 -4.07 16.11
N ILE A 90 -2.04 -2.82 15.81
CA ILE A 90 -1.62 -2.40 14.48
C ILE A 90 -0.39 -1.51 14.62
N LEU A 91 0.68 -1.90 13.95
CA LEU A 91 1.88 -1.09 13.76
C LEU A 91 1.94 -0.68 12.29
N ALA A 92 1.90 0.61 12.04
CA ALA A 92 2.09 1.21 10.73
C ALA A 92 3.52 1.73 10.63
N ILE A 93 4.23 1.37 9.57
CA ILE A 93 5.60 1.87 9.32
C ILE A 93 5.70 2.52 7.96
N ASP A 94 6.50 3.58 7.88
CA ASP A 94 6.88 4.23 6.64
C ASP A 94 8.25 4.88 6.76
N GLN A 95 8.91 5.16 5.63
CA GLN A 95 10.20 5.83 5.61
C GLN A 95 10.04 7.35 5.66
N GLU A 96 11.13 8.07 5.95
CA GLU A 96 11.15 9.54 6.09
C GLU A 96 10.71 10.34 4.85
N GLY A 97 10.76 9.71 3.68
CA GLY A 97 10.48 10.40 2.42
C GLY A 97 9.00 10.66 2.16
N PHE A 98 8.10 9.84 2.70
CA PHE A 98 6.66 9.96 2.47
C PHE A 98 6.01 11.10 3.26
N ASP A 99 6.56 11.43 4.44
CA ASP A 99 6.19 12.64 5.18
C ASP A 99 6.57 13.94 4.42
N LYS A 100 7.45 13.80 3.46
CA LYS A 100 7.89 14.85 2.55
C LYS A 100 7.21 14.75 1.18
N HIS A 101 5.95 14.42 1.11
CA HIS A 101 5.19 15.08 0.07
C HIS A 101 5.32 16.58 0.37
N LYS A 102 6.47 17.08 0.01
CA LYS A 102 6.64 18.47 -0.32
C LYS A 102 5.65 18.72 -1.44
N THR A 103 4.41 18.92 -1.05
CA THR A 103 3.68 19.97 -1.66
C THR A 103 4.55 21.19 -1.40
N ILE A 104 5.51 21.40 -2.28
CA ILE A 104 5.85 22.75 -2.62
C ILE A 104 4.49 23.25 -3.05
N ALA A 105 3.71 23.69 -2.05
CA ALA A 105 2.63 24.57 -2.31
C ALA A 105 3.34 25.69 -3.07
N GLU A 106 2.98 25.88 -4.33
CA GLU A 106 3.36 27.05 -5.11
C GLU A 106 2.98 28.34 -4.34
N SER A 107 2.31 28.23 -3.22
CA SER A 107 1.87 29.26 -2.27
C SER A 107 2.75 29.47 -1.05
N GLY A 108 3.94 28.86 -0.94
CA GLY A 108 4.91 29.20 0.12
C GLY A 108 4.52 28.84 1.57
N THR A 109 3.39 28.22 1.79
CA THR A 109 2.94 27.82 3.13
C THR A 109 3.44 26.41 3.43
N LYS A 110 4.48 26.28 4.25
CA LYS A 110 4.95 25.00 4.79
C LYS A 110 3.90 24.45 5.75
N VAL A 111 3.01 23.60 5.26
CA VAL A 111 2.22 22.76 6.14
C VAL A 111 3.02 21.46 6.34
N ASN A 112 3.76 21.39 7.45
CA ASN A 112 4.41 20.18 7.94
C ASN A 112 3.36 19.28 8.61
N MET A 113 2.37 18.82 7.88
CA MET A 113 1.38 17.90 8.43
C MET A 113 1.64 16.50 7.90
N ASN A 114 1.98 15.59 8.81
CA ASN A 114 1.95 14.16 8.54
C ASN A 114 0.49 13.74 8.41
N TYR A 115 0.07 13.33 7.22
CA TYR A 115 -1.32 12.94 6.95
C TYR A 115 -1.77 11.75 7.79
N PHE A 116 -0.86 10.83 8.11
CA PHE A 116 -1.16 9.74 9.02
C PHE A 116 -1.62 10.27 10.38
N GLU A 117 -0.87 11.20 10.96
CA GLU A 117 -1.22 11.80 12.26
C GLU A 117 -2.50 12.65 12.19
N LEU A 118 -2.76 13.31 11.06
CA LEU A 118 -4.04 14.00 10.83
C LEU A 118 -5.22 13.01 10.90
N PHE A 119 -5.18 11.94 10.11
CA PHE A 119 -6.26 10.96 10.08
C PHE A 119 -6.37 10.21 11.41
N LYS A 120 -5.25 9.86 12.03
CA LYS A 120 -5.23 9.27 13.37
C LYS A 120 -5.98 10.14 14.37
N LYS A 121 -5.75 11.46 14.36
CA LYS A 121 -6.46 12.42 15.20
C LYS A 121 -7.95 12.50 14.87
N LEU A 122 -8.30 12.59 13.59
CA LEU A 122 -9.70 12.68 13.14
C LEU A 122 -10.49 11.42 13.51
N LEU A 123 -9.86 10.25 13.50
CA LEU A 123 -10.49 8.97 13.81
C LEU A 123 -10.40 8.57 15.28
N ASP A 124 -9.71 9.34 16.13
CA ASP A 124 -9.36 8.96 17.51
C ASP A 124 -8.70 7.57 17.58
N SER A 125 -7.85 7.29 16.60
CA SER A 125 -7.27 5.98 16.35
C SER A 125 -6.14 5.65 17.31
N LYS A 126 -6.04 4.37 17.70
CA LYS A 126 -4.97 3.81 18.55
C LYS A 126 -3.84 3.17 17.74
N VAL A 127 -3.89 3.21 16.42
CA VAL A 127 -2.83 2.67 15.56
C VAL A 127 -1.49 3.30 15.95
N GLU A 128 -0.48 2.46 16.16
CA GLU A 128 0.89 2.91 16.40
C GLU A 128 1.55 3.21 15.05
N TYR A 129 2.11 4.42 14.91
CA TYR A 129 2.93 4.78 13.75
C TYR A 129 4.41 4.82 14.16
N ARG A 130 5.26 4.26 13.33
CA ARG A 130 6.70 4.30 13.51
C ARG A 130 7.41 4.58 12.19
N LYS A 131 8.27 5.59 12.21
CA LYS A 131 9.18 5.83 11.11
C LYS A 131 10.24 4.73 11.11
N LEU A 132 10.21 3.89 10.10
CA LEU A 132 11.13 2.76 9.96
C LEU A 132 11.33 2.43 8.48
N ASP A 133 12.56 2.22 8.09
CA ASP A 133 12.87 1.69 6.77
C ASP A 133 12.47 0.20 6.69
N VAL A 134 11.93 -0.22 5.57
CA VAL A 134 11.55 -1.62 5.32
C VAL A 134 12.74 -2.57 5.45
N TYR A 135 13.94 -2.09 5.20
CA TYR A 135 15.18 -2.87 5.40
C TYR A 135 15.50 -3.17 6.87
N ASP A 136 14.83 -2.51 7.82
CA ASP A 136 15.03 -2.65 9.26
C ASP A 136 13.86 -3.36 9.97
N ILE A 137 12.96 -3.98 9.23
CA ILE A 137 11.75 -4.66 9.75
C ILE A 137 12.10 -5.72 10.81
N ASP A 138 13.19 -6.46 10.65
CA ASP A 138 13.66 -7.46 11.61
C ASP A 138 14.12 -6.88 12.95
N LEU A 139 14.38 -5.57 13.03
CA LEU A 139 14.70 -4.88 14.27
C LEU A 139 13.47 -4.66 15.17
N LEU A 140 12.26 -4.87 14.67
CA LEU A 140 11.03 -4.75 15.45
C LEU A 140 10.97 -5.72 16.64
N LYS A 141 11.65 -6.87 16.56
CA LYS A 141 11.72 -7.92 17.61
C LYS A 141 10.34 -8.40 18.09
N GLU A 142 9.36 -8.31 17.22
CA GLU A 142 8.00 -8.81 17.43
C GLU A 142 7.47 -9.45 16.14
N THR A 143 6.42 -10.26 16.25
CA THR A 143 5.80 -10.92 15.11
C THR A 143 4.37 -10.48 14.94
N PHE A 144 3.86 -10.57 13.71
CA PHE A 144 2.54 -10.13 13.30
C PHE A 144 1.82 -11.29 12.60
N ASP A 145 0.50 -11.38 12.81
CA ASP A 145 -0.30 -12.41 12.16
C ASP A 145 -0.41 -12.11 10.66
N PHE A 146 -0.69 -10.84 10.32
CA PHE A 146 -0.73 -10.41 8.92
C PHE A 146 0.18 -9.22 8.69
N ILE A 147 0.82 -9.21 7.52
CA ILE A 147 1.59 -8.07 7.04
C ILE A 147 0.93 -7.55 5.76
N LEU A 148 0.61 -6.26 5.74
CA LEU A 148 0.14 -5.55 4.57
C LEU A 148 1.34 -4.92 3.87
N PHE A 149 1.55 -5.24 2.59
CA PHE A 149 2.67 -4.79 1.79
C PHE A 149 2.18 -4.26 0.45
N PHE A 150 1.37 -3.19 0.52
CA PHE A 150 0.63 -2.68 -0.62
C PHE A 150 1.32 -1.49 -1.28
N GLY A 151 1.60 -1.61 -2.58
CA GLY A 151 2.17 -0.52 -3.35
C GLY A 151 3.65 -0.22 -3.08
N VAL A 152 4.40 -1.16 -2.49
CA VAL A 152 5.76 -0.91 -1.99
C VAL A 152 6.83 -1.72 -2.72
N TYR A 153 6.58 -2.97 -3.06
CA TYR A 153 7.62 -3.91 -3.48
C TYR A 153 8.47 -3.41 -4.66
N TYR A 154 7.86 -2.70 -5.58
CA TYR A 154 8.52 -2.20 -6.79
C TYR A 154 9.42 -0.97 -6.53
N HIS A 155 9.38 -0.41 -5.32
CA HIS A 155 10.28 0.64 -4.85
C HIS A 155 11.55 0.09 -4.16
N ILE A 156 11.69 -1.24 -4.06
CA ILE A 156 12.73 -1.89 -3.26
C ILE A 156 13.81 -2.49 -4.17
N GLU A 157 15.02 -1.99 -4.07
CA GLU A 157 16.16 -2.48 -4.85
C GLU A 157 16.49 -3.95 -4.57
N ASN A 158 16.49 -4.35 -3.29
CA ASN A 158 16.79 -5.72 -2.86
C ASN A 158 15.55 -6.40 -2.26
N LEU A 159 14.58 -6.68 -3.11
CA LEU A 159 13.31 -7.29 -2.72
C LEU A 159 13.47 -8.63 -1.98
N ILE A 160 14.43 -9.47 -2.40
CA ILE A 160 14.66 -10.78 -1.77
C ILE A 160 15.08 -10.61 -0.30
N SER A 161 15.96 -9.66 -0.02
CA SER A 161 16.38 -9.37 1.36
C SER A 161 15.19 -8.93 2.22
N VAL A 162 14.37 -8.03 1.70
CA VAL A 162 13.18 -7.53 2.41
C VAL A 162 12.15 -8.64 2.63
N LEU A 163 11.84 -9.46 1.63
CA LEU A 163 10.88 -10.56 1.78
C LEU A 163 11.36 -11.63 2.78
N LYS A 164 12.67 -11.89 2.89
CA LYS A 164 13.22 -12.76 3.95
C LYS A 164 13.03 -12.17 5.34
N LYS A 165 13.21 -10.87 5.50
CA LYS A 165 12.96 -10.17 6.77
C LYS A 165 11.47 -10.16 7.11
N ILE A 166 10.60 -9.88 6.14
CA ILE A 166 9.15 -9.98 6.28
C ILE A 166 8.76 -11.40 6.72
N HIS A 167 9.31 -12.44 6.06
CA HIS A 167 9.08 -13.83 6.45
C HIS A 167 9.49 -14.12 7.90
N SER A 168 10.55 -13.51 8.41
CA SER A 168 11.01 -13.73 9.78
C SER A 168 10.06 -13.18 10.85
N VAL A 169 9.26 -12.15 10.51
CA VAL A 169 8.37 -11.47 11.45
C VAL A 169 6.87 -11.73 11.21
N VAL A 170 6.50 -12.44 10.14
CA VAL A 170 5.11 -12.85 9.91
C VAL A 170 4.82 -14.20 10.59
N ASN A 171 3.60 -14.39 11.10
CA ASN A 171 3.12 -15.66 11.67
C ASN A 171 2.20 -16.42 10.72
N ASP A 172 1.39 -15.73 9.90
CA ASP A 172 0.33 -16.31 9.08
C ASP A 172 0.53 -15.92 7.61
N SER A 173 0.11 -14.73 7.20
CA SER A 173 0.15 -14.33 5.78
C SER A 173 0.65 -12.90 5.54
N VAL A 174 1.28 -12.72 4.38
CA VAL A 174 1.60 -11.42 3.81
C VAL A 174 0.66 -11.16 2.64
N PHE A 175 -0.03 -10.03 2.66
CA PHE A 175 -0.81 -9.54 1.52
C PHE A 175 0.01 -8.48 0.79
N LEU A 176 0.33 -8.75 -0.47
CA LEU A 176 1.15 -7.88 -1.30
C LEU A 176 0.35 -7.38 -2.49
N SER A 177 0.48 -6.11 -2.81
CA SER A 177 0.00 -5.58 -4.10
C SER A 177 1.04 -4.71 -4.77
N GLY A 178 0.99 -4.68 -6.10
CA GLY A 178 1.83 -3.77 -6.88
C GLY A 178 1.81 -4.05 -8.36
N HIS A 179 2.50 -3.22 -9.10
CA HIS A 179 2.63 -3.34 -10.55
C HIS A 179 3.16 -4.71 -10.93
N ILE A 180 2.60 -5.33 -11.96
CA ILE A 180 3.07 -6.61 -12.48
C ILE A 180 3.43 -6.50 -13.94
N LEU A 181 4.43 -7.28 -14.33
CA LEU A 181 4.80 -7.52 -15.71
C LEU A 181 3.91 -8.64 -16.26
N GLU A 182 3.15 -8.35 -17.33
CA GLU A 182 2.30 -9.34 -17.97
C GLU A 182 3.16 -10.30 -18.80
N SER A 183 3.67 -11.33 -18.15
CA SER A 183 4.50 -12.38 -18.76
C SER A 183 4.19 -13.73 -18.15
N GLU A 184 4.11 -14.77 -19.01
CA GLU A 184 4.03 -16.17 -18.60
C GLU A 184 5.37 -16.69 -18.05
N ASN A 185 6.48 -16.05 -18.41
CA ASN A 185 7.80 -16.41 -17.90
C ASN A 185 8.07 -15.75 -16.53
N PRO A 186 8.78 -16.44 -15.62
CA PRO A 186 9.16 -15.91 -14.31
C PRO A 186 10.32 -14.92 -14.44
N ILE A 187 10.04 -13.71 -14.86
CA ILE A 187 11.05 -12.67 -15.08
C ILE A 187 10.85 -11.48 -14.16
N MET A 188 11.95 -10.85 -13.76
CA MET A 188 12.01 -9.57 -13.07
C MET A 188 12.86 -8.63 -13.91
N TYR A 189 12.39 -7.41 -14.06
CA TYR A 189 13.06 -6.36 -14.80
C TYR A 189 13.50 -5.26 -13.84
N TYR A 190 14.75 -4.78 -14.03
CA TYR A 190 15.27 -3.61 -13.35
C TYR A 190 15.31 -2.45 -14.33
N TYR A 191 14.82 -1.30 -13.89
CA TYR A 191 14.80 -0.09 -14.68
C TYR A 191 16.13 0.65 -14.60
N ASP A 192 16.51 1.22 -15.73
CA ASP A 192 17.60 2.20 -15.80
C ASP A 192 17.04 3.57 -15.39
N GLU A 193 17.41 4.02 -14.20
CA GLU A 193 16.97 5.31 -13.65
C GLU A 193 17.48 6.52 -14.47
N SER A 194 18.53 6.34 -15.25
CA SER A 194 19.09 7.40 -16.09
C SER A 194 18.23 7.71 -17.32
N ASP A 195 17.28 6.85 -17.67
CA ASP A 195 16.40 7.05 -18.82
C ASP A 195 15.04 7.65 -18.41
N PRO A 196 14.90 9.00 -18.46
CA PRO A 196 13.67 9.66 -18.04
C PRO A 196 12.46 9.32 -18.91
N THR A 197 12.65 8.68 -20.07
CA THR A 197 11.55 8.27 -20.95
C THR A 197 10.90 6.98 -20.49
N LYS A 198 11.54 6.24 -19.58
CA LYS A 198 11.10 4.95 -19.05
C LYS A 198 10.48 5.04 -17.67
N HIS A 199 10.52 6.20 -17.02
CA HIS A 199 9.87 6.42 -15.75
C HIS A 199 8.41 6.83 -15.97
N GLY A 200 7.51 6.05 -15.39
CA GLY A 200 6.11 6.47 -15.27
C GLY A 200 6.01 7.81 -14.57
N SER A 201 4.98 8.56 -14.91
CA SER A 201 4.73 9.92 -14.47
C SER A 201 5.22 10.24 -13.05
N ALA A 202 5.96 11.33 -12.94
CA ALA A 202 6.22 12.06 -11.69
C ALA A 202 7.32 11.56 -10.74
N GLY A 203 8.45 11.07 -11.26
CA GLY A 203 9.67 10.98 -10.43
C GLY A 203 9.56 10.00 -9.25
N GLU A 204 8.73 9.00 -9.35
CA GLU A 204 8.68 7.91 -8.37
C GLU A 204 9.76 6.89 -8.72
N PHE A 205 10.66 6.68 -7.77
CA PHE A 205 11.63 5.60 -7.83
C PHE A 205 10.91 4.26 -7.81
N ALA A 206 10.95 3.53 -8.90
CA ALA A 206 10.35 2.19 -9.03
C ALA A 206 11.34 1.29 -9.81
N PRO A 207 12.43 0.85 -9.16
CA PRO A 207 13.54 0.20 -9.86
C PRO A 207 13.20 -1.17 -10.41
N ILE A 208 12.14 -1.82 -9.92
CA ILE A 208 11.82 -3.19 -10.33
C ILE A 208 10.36 -3.37 -10.70
N VAL A 209 10.12 -4.32 -11.61
CA VAL A 209 8.82 -4.94 -11.84
C VAL A 209 9.00 -6.42 -12.09
N ALA A 210 8.10 -7.24 -11.59
CA ALA A 210 8.18 -8.70 -11.73
C ALA A 210 6.89 -9.28 -12.32
N SER A 211 7.01 -10.40 -13.04
CA SER A 211 5.85 -11.20 -13.42
C SER A 211 5.27 -11.91 -12.17
N PRO A 212 3.99 -12.25 -12.18
CA PRO A 212 3.36 -12.96 -11.07
C PRO A 212 4.12 -14.23 -10.69
N GLN A 213 4.49 -15.03 -11.67
CA GLN A 213 5.21 -16.29 -11.42
C GLN A 213 6.61 -16.04 -10.83
N CYS A 214 7.27 -14.93 -11.17
CA CYS A 214 8.55 -14.57 -10.58
C CYS A 214 8.41 -14.26 -9.08
N LEU A 215 7.41 -13.44 -8.69
CA LEU A 215 7.13 -13.14 -7.29
C LEU A 215 6.79 -14.39 -6.48
N ILE A 216 5.96 -15.28 -7.03
CA ILE A 216 5.60 -16.56 -6.41
C ILE A 216 6.85 -17.43 -6.21
N ASN A 217 7.70 -17.55 -7.22
CA ASN A 217 8.94 -18.35 -7.13
C ASN A 217 9.90 -17.77 -6.09
N ILE A 218 10.07 -16.44 -6.05
CA ILE A 218 10.90 -15.77 -5.03
C ILE A 218 10.35 -16.06 -3.63
N ALA A 219 9.06 -15.88 -3.42
CA ALA A 219 8.44 -16.11 -2.12
C ALA A 219 8.64 -17.56 -1.65
N LYS A 220 8.30 -18.56 -2.48
CA LYS A 220 8.36 -19.98 -2.11
C LYS A 220 9.78 -20.54 -2.08
N SER A 221 10.51 -20.37 -3.19
CA SER A 221 11.78 -21.09 -3.37
C SER A 221 12.97 -20.40 -2.72
N ILE A 222 12.88 -19.08 -2.46
CA ILE A 222 14.02 -18.30 -1.96
C ILE A 222 13.77 -17.76 -0.55
N CYS A 223 12.54 -17.28 -0.29
CA CYS A 223 12.22 -16.62 0.97
C CYS A 223 11.60 -17.56 2.03
N GLY A 224 11.17 -18.78 1.64
CA GLY A 224 10.73 -19.82 2.57
C GLY A 224 9.25 -19.80 2.91
N PHE A 225 8.42 -19.03 2.19
CA PHE A 225 6.97 -19.12 2.33
C PHE A 225 6.47 -20.50 1.89
N LYS A 226 5.58 -21.08 2.68
CA LYS A 226 4.99 -22.39 2.40
C LYS A 226 4.14 -22.38 1.15
N ASP A 227 3.35 -21.30 0.98
CA ASP A 227 2.56 -21.06 -0.21
C ASP A 227 2.60 -19.61 -0.64
N ALA A 228 2.41 -19.38 -1.95
CA ALA A 228 2.31 -18.06 -2.54
C ALA A 228 1.41 -18.13 -3.77
N LYS A 229 0.47 -17.22 -3.89
CA LYS A 229 -0.48 -17.20 -5.00
C LYS A 229 -0.83 -15.77 -5.42
N LEU A 230 -1.12 -15.60 -6.69
CA LEU A 230 -1.83 -14.45 -7.22
C LEU A 230 -3.33 -14.64 -6.93
N ILE A 231 -3.94 -13.70 -6.24
CA ILE A 231 -5.37 -13.74 -5.90
C ILE A 231 -6.19 -13.14 -7.03
N ASP A 232 -5.80 -11.94 -7.49
CA ASP A 232 -6.55 -11.18 -8.48
C ASP A 232 -5.67 -10.15 -9.17
N THR A 233 -6.16 -9.58 -10.26
CA THR A 233 -5.51 -8.48 -10.98
C THR A 233 -6.53 -7.41 -11.35
N ILE A 234 -6.10 -6.14 -11.31
CA ILE A 234 -6.87 -5.01 -11.80
C ILE A 234 -6.08 -4.26 -12.86
N SER A 235 -6.75 -3.80 -13.92
CA SER A 235 -6.12 -2.94 -14.92
C SER A 235 -5.86 -1.55 -14.34
N MET A 236 -4.68 -1.01 -14.61
CA MET A 236 -4.40 0.37 -14.29
C MET A 236 -5.18 1.30 -15.23
N PRO A 237 -5.62 2.48 -14.75
CA PRO A 237 -6.08 3.53 -15.65
C PRO A 237 -5.03 3.79 -16.75
N TYR A 238 -5.46 3.92 -17.99
CA TYR A 238 -4.58 4.08 -19.18
C TYR A 238 -3.52 5.19 -19.00
N GLU A 239 -3.87 6.25 -18.29
CA GLU A 239 -2.97 7.40 -18.00
C GLU A 239 -1.80 7.04 -17.06
N ARG A 240 -1.90 5.91 -16.35
CA ARG A 240 -0.86 5.38 -15.44
C ARG A 240 -0.24 4.09 -15.96
N ALA A 241 -0.73 3.53 -17.06
CA ALA A 241 -0.08 2.41 -17.72
C ALA A 241 1.26 2.89 -18.28
N TYR A 242 2.32 2.16 -18.05
CA TYR A 242 3.66 2.45 -18.57
C TYR A 242 3.75 2.00 -20.04
N PRO A 243 3.47 2.86 -21.01
CA PRO A 243 3.26 2.44 -22.40
C PRO A 243 4.54 2.03 -23.16
N HIS A 244 5.73 2.16 -22.53
CA HIS A 244 6.99 2.12 -23.25
C HIS A 244 7.94 0.98 -22.86
N PHE A 245 7.49 0.01 -22.08
CA PHE A 245 8.44 -0.91 -21.46
C PHE A 245 8.96 -2.06 -22.33
N PHE A 246 8.31 -2.45 -23.35
CA PHE A 246 8.77 -3.39 -24.39
C PHE A 246 7.70 -3.45 -25.47
N SER A 247 8.10 -3.66 -26.72
CA SER A 247 7.17 -3.92 -27.82
C SER A 247 6.23 -5.11 -27.52
N ASP A 248 6.63 -6.01 -26.62
CA ASP A 248 5.99 -7.29 -26.36
C ASP A 248 5.58 -7.54 -24.90
N THR A 249 5.87 -6.62 -23.98
CA THR A 249 5.51 -6.77 -22.55
C THR A 249 4.77 -5.54 -22.05
N LYS A 250 3.58 -5.77 -21.47
CA LYS A 250 2.74 -4.69 -20.95
C LYS A 250 2.82 -4.67 -19.44
N ILE A 251 3.03 -3.48 -18.88
CA ILE A 251 2.74 -3.19 -17.48
C ILE A 251 1.46 -2.36 -17.48
N GLY A 252 0.35 -3.03 -17.42
CA GLY A 252 -0.97 -2.41 -17.42
C GLY A 252 -1.83 -2.91 -16.29
N LYS A 253 -1.26 -3.76 -15.42
CA LYS A 253 -1.99 -4.38 -14.30
C LYS A 253 -1.28 -4.22 -12.97
N ILE A 254 -2.09 -4.26 -11.94
CA ILE A 254 -1.65 -4.44 -10.55
C ILE A 254 -2.09 -5.83 -10.13
N GLY A 255 -1.18 -6.59 -9.53
CA GLY A 255 -1.46 -7.88 -8.94
C GLY A 255 -1.70 -7.77 -7.44
N LEU A 256 -2.56 -8.66 -6.94
CA LEU A 256 -2.84 -8.85 -5.52
C LEU A 256 -2.47 -10.27 -5.15
N PHE A 257 -1.60 -10.42 -4.15
CA PHE A 257 -0.99 -11.69 -3.79
C PHE A 257 -1.19 -12.00 -2.31
N GLU A 258 -1.17 -13.30 -2.00
CA GLU A 258 -1.03 -13.81 -0.64
C GLU A 258 0.17 -14.76 -0.58
N PHE A 259 1.06 -14.55 0.42
CA PHE A 259 2.16 -15.43 0.74
C PHE A 259 1.95 -15.96 2.17
N SER A 260 1.77 -17.27 2.34
CA SER A 260 1.50 -17.91 3.62
C SER A 260 2.77 -18.56 4.19
N LYS A 261 2.95 -18.45 5.50
CA LYS A 261 4.10 -19.00 6.23
C LYS A 261 3.99 -20.49 6.50
#